data_d55fa4eabbf1d5c5e8dc4c51d8d534a1
#
_entry.id   d55fa4eabbf1d5c5e8dc4c51d8d534a1
#
_cell.length_a   1.000
_cell.length_b   1.000
_cell.length_c   1.000
_cell.angle_alpha   90.00
_cell.angle_beta   90.00
_cell.angle_gamma   90.00
#
_symmetry.space_group_name_H-M   'P 1'
#
loop_
_entity.id
_entity.type
_entity.pdbx_description
1 polymer ?
#
loop_
_entity_poly.entity_id
_entity_poly.type
_entity_poly.pdbx_seq_one_letter_code
_entity_poly.pdbx_strand_id
1 'polypeptide(L)'
;LQVIPRALILDHASASEQNEANAWHGRMLHIGNIVGYWCGWVDLASWPALAWLGGGQFRRFAVLSLVCMGVCVGITCVTTHESNSRCPMPVEESLSRRVARSVHQVYDVGRALPRPILRVCVVQVFATMSWFPFLFYGTTYVLEMAHHATKHQKEDYEKSASFAMLLFALLALV
;
A
#
# COMPACT_ATOMS: atom_id res chain seq x y z
N LEU A 1 1.68 -3.00 -6.18
CA LEU A 1 0.29 -2.50 -6.36
C LEU A 1 0.20 -0.96 -6.43
N GLN A 2 1.02 -0.18 -5.72
CA GLN A 2 0.96 1.31 -5.74
C GLN A 2 1.36 1.94 -7.09
N VAL A 3 2.08 1.24 -7.95
CA VAL A 3 2.56 1.77 -9.24
C VAL A 3 1.41 1.96 -10.22
N ILE A 4 0.43 1.05 -10.23
CA ILE A 4 -0.69 1.08 -11.17
C ILE A 4 -1.60 2.31 -10.97
N PRO A 5 -2.08 2.62 -9.75
CA PRO A 5 -2.87 3.83 -9.52
C PRO A 5 -2.12 5.12 -9.85
N ARG A 6 -0.80 5.16 -9.57
CA ARG A 6 0.02 6.33 -9.92
C ARG A 6 0.19 6.51 -11.42
N ALA A 7 0.37 5.42 -12.16
CA ALA A 7 0.41 5.48 -13.63
C ALA A 7 -0.94 5.97 -14.20
N LEU A 8 -2.06 5.47 -13.66
CA LEU A 8 -3.39 5.90 -14.06
C LEU A 8 -3.63 7.40 -13.83
N ILE A 9 -3.15 7.94 -12.70
CA ILE A 9 -3.22 9.39 -12.43
C ILE A 9 -2.41 10.17 -13.45
N LEU A 10 -1.20 9.69 -13.81
CA LEU A 10 -0.36 10.36 -14.81
C LEU A 10 -0.98 10.35 -16.20
N ASP A 11 -1.71 9.31 -16.55
CA ASP A 11 -2.32 9.16 -17.87
C ASP A 11 -3.60 10.01 -18.02
N HIS A 12 -4.32 10.28 -16.93
CA HIS A 12 -5.61 10.96 -16.96
C HIS A 12 -5.58 12.41 -16.46
N ALA A 13 -4.64 12.77 -15.58
CA ALA A 13 -4.55 14.11 -15.01
C ALA A 13 -3.70 15.03 -15.89
N SER A 14 -4.21 16.22 -16.18
CA SER A 14 -3.41 17.27 -16.81
C SER A 14 -2.24 17.71 -15.92
N ALA A 15 -1.19 18.29 -16.50
CA ALA A 15 0.01 18.69 -15.75
C ALA A 15 -0.29 19.65 -14.57
N SER A 16 -1.35 20.47 -14.67
CA SER A 16 -1.82 21.35 -13.60
C SER A 16 -2.54 20.64 -12.48
N GLU A 17 -3.21 19.52 -12.76
CA GLU A 17 -4.01 18.75 -11.82
C GLU A 17 -3.21 17.63 -11.12
N GLN A 18 -2.03 17.30 -11.64
CA GLN A 18 -1.20 16.21 -11.09
C GLN A 18 -0.84 16.42 -9.61
N ASN A 19 -0.59 17.65 -9.19
CA ASN A 19 -0.29 17.94 -7.78
C ASN A 19 -1.48 17.65 -6.88
N GLU A 20 -2.68 18.05 -7.30
CA GLU A 20 -3.91 17.80 -6.56
C GLU A 20 -4.25 16.30 -6.53
N ALA A 21 -4.15 15.63 -7.66
CA ALA A 21 -4.37 14.19 -7.77
C ALA A 21 -3.40 13.38 -6.90
N ASN A 22 -2.11 13.75 -6.83
CA ASN A 22 -1.14 13.14 -5.95
C ASN A 22 -1.43 13.41 -4.47
N ALA A 23 -1.90 14.61 -4.12
CA ALA A 23 -2.31 14.94 -2.75
C ALA A 23 -3.52 14.09 -2.32
N TRP A 24 -4.51 13.94 -3.19
CA TRP A 24 -5.64 13.05 -2.95
C TRP A 24 -5.23 11.58 -2.81
N HIS A 25 -4.31 11.12 -3.66
CA HIS A 25 -3.76 9.76 -3.53
C HIS A 25 -3.10 9.53 -2.17
N GLY A 26 -2.31 10.50 -1.68
CA GLY A 26 -1.70 10.45 -0.36
C GLY A 26 -2.74 10.38 0.76
N ARG A 27 -3.78 11.23 0.71
CA ARG A 27 -4.88 11.21 1.68
C ARG A 27 -5.62 9.88 1.71
N MET A 28 -5.93 9.30 0.54
CA MET A 28 -6.59 7.99 0.44
C MET A 28 -5.72 6.87 1.01
N LEU A 29 -4.39 6.95 0.84
CA LEU A 29 -3.45 6.01 1.45
C LEU A 29 -3.54 6.06 3.00
N HIS A 30 -3.55 7.27 3.57
CA HIS A 30 -3.65 7.44 5.02
C HIS A 30 -5.01 7.00 5.56
N ILE A 31 -6.11 7.27 4.85
CA ILE A 31 -7.44 6.75 5.20
C ILE A 31 -7.42 5.21 5.21
N GLY A 32 -6.81 4.58 4.20
CA GLY A 32 -6.64 3.13 4.17
C GLY A 32 -5.84 2.58 5.37
N ASN A 33 -4.77 3.27 5.77
CA ASN A 33 -4.00 2.90 6.95
C ASN A 33 -4.82 3.02 8.24
N ILE A 34 -5.60 4.11 8.39
CA ILE A 34 -6.48 4.32 9.54
C ILE A 34 -7.50 3.18 9.64
N VAL A 35 -8.17 2.84 8.53
CA VAL A 35 -9.13 1.74 8.49
C VAL A 35 -8.45 0.40 8.82
N GLY A 36 -7.27 0.16 8.28
CA GLY A 36 -6.49 -1.06 8.53
C GLY A 36 -6.12 -1.22 10.01
N TYR A 37 -5.58 -0.18 10.65
CA TYR A 37 -5.22 -0.22 12.08
C TYR A 37 -6.46 -0.25 12.98
N TRP A 38 -7.54 0.43 12.60
CA TRP A 38 -8.81 0.34 13.30
C TRP A 38 -9.38 -1.09 13.29
N CYS A 39 -9.35 -1.78 12.14
CA CYS A 39 -9.72 -3.19 12.06
C CYS A 39 -8.79 -4.11 12.88
N GLY A 40 -7.53 -3.74 13.05
CA GLY A 40 -6.60 -4.46 13.94
C GLY A 40 -6.90 -4.25 15.42
N TRP A 41 -7.39 -3.06 15.79
CA TRP A 41 -7.76 -2.73 17.17
C TRP A 41 -9.13 -3.32 17.57
N VAL A 42 -10.09 -3.34 16.65
CA VAL A 42 -11.43 -3.91 16.88
C VAL A 42 -11.36 -5.43 16.82
N ASP A 43 -12.00 -6.10 17.78
CA ASP A 43 -12.11 -7.57 17.78
C ASP A 43 -13.10 -8.04 16.69
N LEU A 44 -12.57 -8.29 15.49
CA LEU A 44 -13.36 -8.84 14.39
C LEU A 44 -13.86 -10.28 14.69
N ALA A 45 -13.28 -10.94 15.70
CA ALA A 45 -13.69 -12.29 16.08
C ALA A 45 -15.06 -12.31 16.79
N SER A 46 -15.48 -11.19 17.38
CA SER A 46 -16.78 -11.05 18.04
C SER A 46 -17.91 -10.69 17.08
N TRP A 47 -17.63 -10.32 15.83
CA TRP A 47 -18.64 -9.89 14.87
C TRP A 47 -19.44 -11.06 14.29
N PRO A 48 -20.77 -11.11 14.51
CA PRO A 48 -21.61 -12.22 14.05
C PRO A 48 -21.67 -12.31 12.52
N ALA A 49 -21.54 -11.18 11.81
CA ALA A 49 -21.53 -11.14 10.35
C ALA A 49 -20.33 -11.89 9.73
N LEU A 50 -19.24 -12.04 10.46
CA LEU A 50 -18.03 -12.74 10.01
C LEU A 50 -17.86 -14.13 10.69
N ALA A 51 -18.84 -14.56 11.51
CA ALA A 51 -18.79 -15.82 12.23
C ALA A 51 -18.72 -17.04 11.30
N TRP A 52 -19.35 -16.96 10.12
CA TRP A 52 -19.37 -18.03 9.11
C TRP A 52 -18.00 -18.31 8.49
N LEU A 53 -17.05 -17.35 8.53
CA LEU A 53 -15.71 -17.53 8.00
C LEU A 53 -14.86 -18.46 8.87
N GLY A 54 -15.20 -18.68 10.15
CA GLY A 54 -14.38 -19.45 11.10
C GLY A 54 -12.98 -18.89 11.27
N GLY A 55 -12.19 -19.46 12.17
CA GLY A 55 -10.79 -19.05 12.38
C GLY A 55 -10.60 -17.77 13.19
N GLY A 56 -9.34 -17.37 13.39
CA GLY A 56 -8.95 -16.21 14.20
C GLY A 56 -9.17 -14.87 13.51
N GLN A 57 -8.90 -13.80 14.26
CA GLN A 57 -9.01 -12.40 13.82
C GLN A 57 -8.24 -12.14 12.52
N PHE A 58 -7.03 -12.68 12.39
CA PHE A 58 -6.18 -12.50 11.20
C PHE A 58 -6.85 -13.03 9.92
N ARG A 59 -7.48 -14.22 9.97
CA ARG A 59 -8.15 -14.81 8.81
C ARG A 59 -9.32 -13.94 8.34
N ARG A 60 -10.12 -13.45 9.28
CA ARG A 60 -11.26 -12.56 8.98
C ARG A 60 -10.81 -11.25 8.39
N PHE A 61 -9.75 -10.66 8.95
CA PHE A 61 -9.15 -9.45 8.42
C PHE A 61 -8.58 -9.64 6.99
N ALA A 62 -7.88 -10.75 6.74
CA ALA A 62 -7.32 -11.05 5.43
C ALA A 62 -8.41 -11.20 4.36
N VAL A 63 -9.50 -11.92 4.68
CA VAL A 63 -10.62 -12.09 3.74
C VAL A 63 -11.33 -10.77 3.49
N LEU A 64 -11.59 -9.97 4.53
CA LEU A 64 -12.20 -8.65 4.40
C LEU A 64 -11.35 -7.74 3.49
N SER A 65 -10.03 -7.73 3.70
CA SER A 65 -9.08 -6.95 2.88
C SER A 65 -9.08 -7.40 1.42
N LEU A 66 -9.13 -8.71 1.16
CA LEU A 66 -9.19 -9.26 -0.21
C LEU A 66 -10.50 -8.89 -0.90
N VAL A 67 -11.63 -8.97 -0.20
CA VAL A 67 -12.93 -8.59 -0.75
C VAL A 67 -12.95 -7.08 -1.07
N CYS A 68 -12.51 -6.26 -0.12
CA CYS A 68 -12.44 -4.81 -0.31
C CYS A 68 -11.55 -4.44 -1.51
N MET A 69 -10.36 -5.07 -1.61
CA MET A 69 -9.45 -4.88 -2.74
C MET A 69 -10.11 -5.32 -4.06
N GLY A 70 -10.78 -6.47 -4.07
CA GLY A 70 -11.48 -6.97 -5.26
C GLY A 70 -12.59 -6.03 -5.73
N VAL A 71 -13.37 -5.48 -4.81
CA VAL A 71 -14.41 -4.49 -5.11
C VAL A 71 -13.80 -3.20 -5.66
N CYS A 72 -12.76 -2.66 -5.02
CA CYS A 72 -12.09 -1.44 -5.49
C CYS A 72 -11.48 -1.62 -6.89
N VAL A 73 -10.81 -2.74 -7.14
CA VAL A 73 -10.25 -3.06 -8.46
C VAL A 73 -11.36 -3.23 -9.48
N GLY A 74 -12.45 -3.93 -9.13
CA GLY A 74 -13.62 -4.10 -9.99
C GLY A 74 -14.25 -2.77 -10.38
N ILE A 75 -14.47 -1.86 -9.43
CA ILE A 75 -14.97 -0.51 -9.69
C ILE A 75 -14.02 0.23 -10.63
N THR A 76 -12.72 0.20 -10.36
CA THR A 76 -11.72 0.87 -11.21
C THR A 76 -11.75 0.32 -12.63
N CYS A 77 -11.81 -0.99 -12.81
CA CYS A 77 -11.87 -1.62 -14.14
C CYS A 77 -13.13 -1.24 -14.93
N VAL A 78 -14.26 -1.05 -14.24
CA VAL A 78 -15.54 -0.67 -14.90
C VAL A 78 -15.60 0.83 -15.20
N THR A 79 -15.05 1.67 -14.32
CA THR A 79 -15.15 3.13 -14.45
C THR A 79 -14.04 3.73 -15.30
N THR A 80 -12.89 3.06 -15.41
CA THR A 80 -11.75 3.58 -16.17
C THR A 80 -11.87 3.17 -17.63
N HIS A 81 -12.10 4.14 -18.50
CA HIS A 81 -12.04 3.94 -19.95
C HIS A 81 -10.57 4.02 -20.39
N GLU A 82 -9.98 2.90 -20.79
CA GLU A 82 -8.66 2.93 -21.39
C GLU A 82 -8.70 3.68 -22.74
N SER A 83 -8.04 4.81 -22.80
CA SER A 83 -7.70 5.46 -24.05
C SER A 83 -6.77 4.53 -24.85
N ASN A 84 -7.17 4.21 -26.06
CA ASN A 84 -6.53 3.20 -26.95
C ASN A 84 -5.16 3.68 -27.51
N SER A 85 -4.34 4.30 -26.67
CA SER A 85 -2.95 4.68 -26.99
C SER A 85 -2.01 3.47 -26.93
N ARG A 86 -2.48 2.32 -27.40
CA ARG A 86 -1.63 1.13 -27.51
C ARG A 86 -0.57 1.37 -28.56
N CYS A 87 0.65 1.66 -28.16
CA CYS A 87 1.79 1.26 -28.98
C CYS A 87 1.61 -0.23 -29.28
N PRO A 88 1.52 -0.65 -30.56
CA PRO A 88 1.39 -2.06 -30.90
C PRO A 88 2.60 -2.81 -30.36
N MET A 89 2.39 -3.52 -29.26
CA MET A 89 3.43 -4.41 -28.77
C MET A 89 3.51 -5.62 -29.71
N PRO A 90 4.69 -5.95 -30.23
CA PRO A 90 4.87 -7.15 -31.04
C PRO A 90 4.49 -8.38 -30.20
N VAL A 91 3.46 -9.10 -30.66
CA VAL A 91 2.76 -10.17 -29.94
C VAL A 91 3.65 -11.40 -29.68
N GLU A 92 4.78 -11.54 -30.34
CA GLU A 92 5.62 -12.75 -30.32
C GLU A 92 6.95 -12.63 -29.60
N GLU A 93 7.15 -11.68 -28.69
CA GLU A 93 8.39 -11.60 -27.96
C GLU A 93 8.44 -12.52 -26.73
N SER A 94 9.48 -13.37 -26.68
CA SER A 94 9.79 -14.20 -25.51
C SER A 94 9.87 -13.34 -24.24
N LEU A 95 9.34 -13.85 -23.13
CA LEU A 95 9.34 -13.20 -21.81
C LEU A 95 10.73 -12.68 -21.41
N SER A 96 11.79 -13.42 -21.72
CA SER A 96 13.18 -13.04 -21.43
C SER A 96 13.61 -11.76 -22.18
N ARG A 97 13.18 -11.60 -23.44
CA ARG A 97 13.47 -10.39 -24.22
C ARG A 97 12.68 -9.18 -23.71
N ARG A 98 11.44 -9.39 -23.26
CA ARG A 98 10.62 -8.33 -22.64
C ARG A 98 11.26 -7.81 -21.37
N VAL A 99 11.72 -8.70 -20.49
CA VAL A 99 12.41 -8.33 -19.27
C VAL A 99 13.72 -7.61 -19.57
N ALA A 100 14.54 -8.13 -20.48
CA ALA A 100 15.79 -7.50 -20.89
C ALA A 100 15.58 -6.09 -21.48
N ARG A 101 14.54 -5.92 -22.31
CA ARG A 101 14.17 -4.61 -22.86
C ARG A 101 13.73 -3.65 -21.76
N SER A 102 12.86 -4.10 -20.80
CA SER A 102 12.43 -3.27 -19.69
C SER A 102 13.61 -2.83 -18.81
N VAL A 103 14.56 -3.72 -18.53
CA VAL A 103 15.76 -3.38 -17.77
C VAL A 103 16.61 -2.37 -18.54
N HIS A 104 16.79 -2.56 -19.85
CA HIS A 104 17.54 -1.62 -20.69
C HIS A 104 16.88 -0.25 -20.75
N GLN A 105 15.55 -0.19 -20.89
CA GLN A 105 14.79 1.05 -20.86
C GLN A 105 14.93 1.78 -19.52
N VAL A 106 14.85 1.05 -18.40
CA VAL A 106 15.04 1.64 -17.06
C VAL A 106 16.46 2.19 -16.91
N TYR A 107 17.46 1.49 -17.43
CA TYR A 107 18.85 1.95 -17.42
C TYR A 107 19.03 3.22 -18.26
N ASP A 108 18.49 3.25 -19.48
CA ASP A 108 18.60 4.39 -20.39
C ASP A 108 17.87 5.61 -19.83
N VAL A 109 16.65 5.42 -19.30
CA VAL A 109 15.91 6.48 -18.61
C VAL A 109 16.67 6.98 -17.40
N GLY A 110 17.22 6.09 -16.56
CA GLY A 110 18.01 6.46 -15.40
C GLY A 110 19.24 7.29 -15.74
N ARG A 111 19.86 6.98 -16.90
CA ARG A 111 21.03 7.74 -17.39
C ARG A 111 20.66 9.08 -18.01
N ALA A 112 19.48 9.18 -18.61
CA ALA A 112 18.95 10.41 -19.19
C ALA A 112 18.29 11.34 -18.15
N LEU A 113 18.11 10.87 -16.90
CA LEU A 113 17.42 11.63 -15.85
C LEU A 113 18.21 12.91 -15.47
N PRO A 114 17.55 14.06 -15.41
CA PRO A 114 18.16 15.28 -14.89
C PRO A 114 18.69 15.10 -13.46
N ARG A 115 19.85 15.64 -13.16
CA ARG A 115 20.49 15.53 -11.84
C ARG A 115 19.59 15.84 -10.64
N PRO A 116 18.68 16.84 -10.67
CA PRO A 116 17.76 17.06 -9.55
C PRO A 116 16.84 15.87 -9.26
N ILE A 117 16.32 15.23 -10.31
CA ILE A 117 15.41 14.08 -10.16
C ILE A 117 16.18 12.86 -9.62
N LEU A 118 17.41 12.64 -10.08
CA LEU A 118 18.26 11.56 -9.56
C LEU A 118 18.50 11.72 -8.06
N ARG A 119 18.75 12.96 -7.58
CA ARG A 119 18.92 13.23 -6.14
C ARG A 119 17.67 12.88 -5.35
N VAL A 120 16.49 13.26 -5.84
CA VAL A 120 15.22 12.91 -5.21
C VAL A 120 15.02 11.40 -5.15
N CYS A 121 15.35 10.66 -6.23
CA CYS A 121 15.28 9.20 -6.24
C CYS A 121 16.20 8.57 -5.18
N VAL A 122 17.44 9.05 -5.04
CA VAL A 122 18.36 8.57 -4.02
C VAL A 122 17.84 8.81 -2.62
N VAL A 123 17.35 10.02 -2.33
CA VAL A 123 16.72 10.35 -1.04
C VAL A 123 15.52 9.44 -0.78
N GLN A 124 14.69 9.20 -1.79
CA GLN A 124 13.52 8.35 -1.67
C GLN A 124 13.88 6.89 -1.34
N VAL A 125 14.96 6.35 -1.92
CA VAL A 125 15.45 5.01 -1.59
C VAL A 125 15.82 4.92 -0.12
N PHE A 126 16.63 5.86 0.39
CA PHE A 126 17.02 5.87 1.81
C PHE A 126 15.82 6.08 2.75
N ALA A 127 14.92 6.99 2.40
CA ALA A 127 13.70 7.21 3.18
C ALA A 127 12.84 5.94 3.25
N THR A 128 12.67 5.23 2.13
CA THR A 128 11.92 3.98 2.08
C THR A 128 12.62 2.88 2.88
N MET A 129 13.93 2.73 2.75
CA MET A 129 14.70 1.76 3.53
C MET A 129 14.60 2.00 5.04
N SER A 130 14.53 3.25 5.47
CA SER A 130 14.33 3.61 6.89
C SER A 130 12.90 3.31 7.36
N TRP A 131 11.93 3.52 6.50
CA TRP A 131 10.50 3.37 6.83
C TRP A 131 10.06 1.90 6.94
N PHE A 132 10.58 1.01 6.10
CA PHE A 132 10.20 -0.41 6.08
C PHE A 132 10.45 -1.13 7.42
N PRO A 133 11.62 -1.03 8.05
CA PRO A 133 11.84 -1.63 9.38
C PRO A 133 10.84 -1.13 10.42
N PHE A 134 10.53 0.17 10.41
CA PHE A 134 9.56 0.73 11.33
C PHE A 134 8.16 0.12 11.15
N LEU A 135 7.69 -0.02 9.90
CA LEU A 135 6.38 -0.62 9.62
C LEU A 135 6.30 -2.10 10.00
N PHE A 136 7.34 -2.88 9.73
CA PHE A 136 7.34 -4.32 9.99
C PHE A 136 7.63 -4.66 11.44
N TYR A 137 8.57 -3.94 12.07
CA TYR A 137 9.02 -4.28 13.42
C TYR A 137 8.39 -3.42 14.52
N GLY A 138 7.71 -2.33 14.20
CA GLY A 138 7.09 -1.47 15.18
C GLY A 138 6.07 -2.20 16.05
N THR A 139 5.16 -2.96 15.46
CA THR A 139 4.19 -3.79 16.19
C THR A 139 4.84 -4.95 16.90
N THR A 140 5.82 -5.62 16.27
CA THR A 140 6.56 -6.73 16.88
C THR A 140 7.39 -6.28 18.07
N TYR A 141 8.02 -5.10 18.00
CA TYR A 141 8.79 -4.53 19.08
C TYR A 141 7.93 -4.27 20.34
N VAL A 142 6.74 -3.70 20.14
CA VAL A 142 5.79 -3.49 21.25
C VAL A 142 5.36 -4.82 21.86
N LEU A 143 5.14 -5.84 21.01
CA LEU A 143 4.77 -7.18 21.45
C LEU A 143 5.90 -7.87 22.23
N GLU A 144 7.15 -7.68 21.83
CA GLU A 144 8.32 -8.29 22.47
C GLU A 144 8.64 -7.63 23.82
N MET A 145 8.42 -6.33 23.96
CA MET A 145 8.48 -5.66 25.27
C MET A 145 7.46 -6.23 26.26
N ALA A 146 6.35 -6.78 25.77
CA ALA A 146 5.34 -7.48 26.55
C ALA A 146 5.65 -8.99 26.80
N HIS A 147 6.84 -9.46 26.43
CA HIS A 147 7.20 -10.89 26.48
C HIS A 147 7.11 -11.52 27.88
N HIS A 148 7.20 -10.72 28.92
CA HIS A 148 7.01 -11.16 30.31
C HIS A 148 5.56 -11.12 30.80
N ALA A 149 4.61 -10.72 29.92
CA ALA A 149 3.21 -10.59 30.27
C ALA A 149 2.45 -11.91 30.13
N THR A 150 1.45 -12.11 31.00
CA THR A 150 0.51 -13.23 30.97
C THR A 150 -0.29 -13.24 29.65
N LYS A 151 -0.84 -14.38 29.23
CA LYS A 151 -1.56 -14.54 27.97
C LYS A 151 -2.69 -13.49 27.73
N HIS A 152 -3.40 -13.14 28.80
CA HIS A 152 -4.41 -12.06 28.76
C HIS A 152 -3.81 -10.68 28.51
N GLN A 153 -2.65 -10.40 29.07
CA GLN A 153 -1.95 -9.13 28.85
C GLN A 153 -1.42 -9.01 27.40
N LYS A 154 -1.10 -10.13 26.73
CA LYS A 154 -0.64 -10.08 25.33
C LYS A 154 -1.72 -9.55 24.38
N GLU A 155 -2.98 -9.93 24.55
CA GLU A 155 -4.09 -9.40 23.75
C GLU A 155 -4.29 -7.89 23.97
N ASP A 156 -4.12 -7.42 25.20
CA ASP A 156 -4.21 -5.98 25.53
C ASP A 156 -3.05 -5.19 24.92
N TYR A 157 -1.84 -5.78 24.86
CA TYR A 157 -0.68 -5.16 24.21
C TYR A 157 -0.81 -5.12 22.69
N GLU A 158 -1.35 -6.16 22.04
CA GLU A 158 -1.64 -6.16 20.60
C GLU A 158 -2.64 -5.06 20.24
N LYS A 159 -3.70 -4.91 21.02
CA LYS A 159 -4.69 -3.83 20.86
C LYS A 159 -4.05 -2.46 21.08
N SER A 160 -3.21 -2.32 22.08
CA SER A 160 -2.50 -1.07 22.38
C SER A 160 -1.50 -0.70 21.28
N ALA A 161 -0.80 -1.69 20.69
CA ALA A 161 0.09 -1.47 19.56
C ALA A 161 -0.68 -1.02 18.31
N SER A 162 -1.80 -1.68 18.01
CA SER A 162 -2.67 -1.28 16.89
C SER A 162 -3.27 0.11 17.10
N PHE A 163 -3.64 0.46 18.33
CA PHE A 163 -4.13 1.78 18.69
C PHE A 163 -3.04 2.87 18.54
N ALA A 164 -1.81 2.59 18.96
CA ALA A 164 -0.68 3.52 18.76
C ALA A 164 -0.42 3.79 17.28
N MET A 165 -0.45 2.75 16.43
CA MET A 165 -0.31 2.90 14.98
C MET A 165 -1.48 3.64 14.35
N LEU A 166 -2.69 3.47 14.88
CA LEU A 166 -3.87 4.24 14.46
C LEU A 166 -3.72 5.73 14.79
N LEU A 167 -3.27 6.07 16.00
CA LEU A 167 -2.98 7.46 16.37
C LEU A 167 -1.90 8.08 15.46
N PHE A 168 -0.85 7.30 15.17
CA PHE A 168 0.19 7.73 14.23
C PHE A 168 -0.37 8.00 12.83
N ALA A 169 -1.25 7.11 12.31
CA ALA A 169 -1.88 7.28 11.01
C ALA A 169 -2.84 8.49 10.97
N LEU A 170 -3.53 8.79 12.08
CA LEU A 170 -4.37 9.97 12.21
C LEU A 170 -3.54 11.26 12.18
N LEU A 171 -2.41 11.30 12.90
CA LEU A 171 -1.50 12.44 12.87
C LEU A 171 -0.87 12.65 11.50
N ALA A 172 -0.63 11.59 10.74
CA ALA A 172 -0.07 11.67 9.39
C ALA A 172 -1.07 12.14 8.31
N LEU A 173 -2.37 12.20 8.63
CA LEU A 173 -3.40 12.68 7.71
C LEU A 173 -3.46 14.22 7.65
N VAL A 174 -3.04 14.90 8.72
CA VAL A 174 -3.02 16.37 8.85
C VAL A 174 -1.86 16.97 8.08
#